data_b4427145edb69c14a3dd6aa80fad21f1
#
_entry.id   b4427145edb69c14a3dd6aa80fad21f1
#
_cell.length_a   1.000
_cell.length_b   1.000
_cell.length_c   1.000
_cell.angle_alpha   90.00
_cell.angle_beta   90.00
_cell.angle_gamma   90.00
#
_symmetry.space_group_name_H-M   'P 1'
#
loop_
_entity.id
_entity.type
_entity.pdbx_description
1 polymer ?
#
loop_
_entity_poly.entity_id
_entity_poly.type
_entity_poly.pdbx_seq_one_letter_code
_entity_poly.pdbx_strand_id
1 'polypeptide(L)'
;MMLSPASWVFSPSSSSSVVFSRPQRLPLVRSAVDGRNEIVPPAQSQIPNKEVTESVSVLKTAAKTRKVAAEEILAAFSAIEKAKVDPSPFLETLGGSESPGRTWMLIFTAEKKLKKGRYFPLTAVQRFDAAGKRIENGVYLGPLGALTFEGKFSWKNRILAFIFEQIRIKIGPLDPIKIGLGKKDAEEEPSNKDPFFIWFYVDEEIAVARGRSGGTAFWCRCRRIAS
;
A
#
# COMPACT_ATOMS: atom_id res chain seq x y z
N MET A 1 14.95 13.58 18.37
CA MET A 1 14.32 13.98 17.09
C MET A 1 13.07 13.12 16.91
N MET A 2 11.92 13.68 17.23
CA MET A 2 10.62 12.98 17.07
C MET A 2 10.20 13.08 15.61
N LEU A 3 10.18 11.97 14.90
CA LEU A 3 9.58 11.88 13.57
C LEU A 3 8.06 11.91 13.74
N SER A 4 7.43 13.00 13.31
CA SER A 4 5.98 13.17 13.29
C SER A 4 5.33 12.08 12.43
N PRO A 5 4.23 11.46 12.85
CA PRO A 5 3.48 10.49 12.04
C PRO A 5 2.95 11.08 10.72
N ALA A 6 2.91 12.41 10.62
CA ALA A 6 2.50 13.13 9.41
C ALA A 6 3.48 13.00 8.23
N SER A 7 4.74 12.64 8.45
CA SER A 7 5.75 12.53 7.36
C SER A 7 5.50 11.37 6.38
N TRP A 8 4.57 10.47 6.67
CA TRP A 8 4.14 9.40 5.78
C TRP A 8 2.99 9.79 4.84
N VAL A 9 2.31 10.90 5.13
CA VAL A 9 1.10 11.32 4.42
C VAL A 9 1.29 12.59 3.58
N PHE A 10 2.23 13.47 3.94
CA PHE A 10 2.43 14.75 3.27
C PHE A 10 3.92 15.05 3.01
N SER A 11 4.31 15.07 1.74
CA SER A 11 5.44 15.86 1.26
C SER A 11 4.96 16.69 0.09
N PRO A 12 4.98 18.03 0.16
CA PRO A 12 4.68 18.87 -0.99
C PRO A 12 5.81 18.74 -2.01
N SER A 13 5.44 18.48 -3.26
CA SER A 13 6.36 18.36 -4.38
C SER A 13 6.84 19.73 -4.82
N SER A 14 8.14 19.99 -4.76
CA SER A 14 8.78 21.01 -5.58
C SER A 14 8.93 20.47 -7.00
N SER A 15 8.35 21.19 -7.96
CA SER A 15 8.39 20.91 -9.38
C SER A 15 9.78 21.22 -9.94
N SER A 16 10.44 20.23 -10.53
CA SER A 16 11.56 20.42 -11.45
C SER A 16 11.16 19.89 -12.82
N SER A 17 11.10 20.77 -13.78
CA SER A 17 10.81 20.53 -15.19
C SER A 17 11.96 19.74 -15.83
N VAL A 18 11.68 18.59 -16.40
CA VAL A 18 12.60 17.81 -17.25
C VAL A 18 12.10 17.86 -18.68
N VAL A 19 12.98 18.36 -19.55
CA VAL A 19 12.80 18.49 -21.01
C VAL A 19 12.84 17.10 -21.63
N PHE A 20 11.79 16.73 -22.39
CA PHE A 20 11.71 15.48 -23.16
C PHE A 20 12.34 15.65 -24.55
N SER A 21 13.37 14.85 -24.85
CA SER A 21 13.88 14.63 -26.20
C SER A 21 13.08 13.53 -26.92
N ARG A 22 12.74 13.78 -28.17
CA ARG A 22 11.96 12.92 -29.08
C ARG A 22 12.72 11.62 -29.41
N PRO A 23 12.09 10.43 -29.44
CA PRO A 23 12.68 9.23 -30.01
C PRO A 23 12.48 9.16 -31.55
N GLN A 24 13.53 8.76 -32.25
CA GLN A 24 13.56 8.49 -33.66
C GLN A 24 12.83 7.18 -34.01
N ARG A 25 12.17 7.17 -35.18
CA ARG A 25 11.50 6.00 -35.80
C ARG A 25 12.53 5.04 -36.37
N LEU A 26 12.40 3.75 -36.06
CA LEU A 26 13.07 2.66 -36.74
C LEU A 26 12.13 1.98 -37.77
N PRO A 27 12.64 1.41 -38.86
CA PRO A 27 11.82 0.91 -39.94
C PRO A 27 11.25 -0.50 -39.68
N LEU A 28 10.06 -0.73 -40.26
CA LEU A 28 9.37 -2.04 -40.28
C LEU A 28 10.17 -3.07 -41.06
N VAL A 29 10.50 -4.18 -40.45
CA VAL A 29 10.91 -5.40 -41.13
C VAL A 29 9.72 -6.37 -41.16
N ARG A 30 9.25 -6.69 -42.38
CA ARG A 30 8.30 -7.77 -42.63
C ARG A 30 9.06 -9.09 -42.57
N SER A 31 8.63 -10.01 -41.72
CA SER A 31 9.06 -11.41 -41.80
C SER A 31 7.86 -12.33 -41.96
N ALA A 32 8.06 -13.29 -42.83
CA ALA A 32 7.09 -14.24 -43.35
C ALA A 32 6.63 -15.26 -42.26
N VAL A 33 5.41 -15.72 -42.46
CA VAL A 33 4.75 -16.81 -41.73
C VAL A 33 5.51 -18.10 -42.01
N ASP A 34 5.97 -18.78 -40.95
CA ASP A 34 6.24 -20.22 -41.00
C ASP A 34 5.55 -20.89 -39.80
N GLY A 35 4.64 -21.82 -40.09
CA GLY A 35 3.83 -22.50 -39.13
C GLY A 35 4.61 -23.59 -38.42
N ARG A 36 4.86 -23.39 -37.11
CA ARG A 36 5.15 -24.49 -36.18
C ARG A 36 4.24 -24.37 -34.98
N ASN A 37 3.52 -25.46 -34.72
CA ASN A 37 2.78 -25.69 -33.50
C ASN A 37 3.73 -25.58 -32.29
N GLU A 38 3.82 -24.41 -31.65
CA GLU A 38 4.39 -24.30 -30.33
C GLU A 38 3.36 -24.83 -29.32
N ILE A 39 3.69 -25.97 -28.74
CA ILE A 39 3.05 -26.49 -27.53
C ILE A 39 3.34 -25.47 -26.43
N VAL A 40 2.34 -24.65 -26.10
CA VAL A 40 2.38 -23.76 -24.93
C VAL A 40 2.52 -24.65 -23.69
N PRO A 41 3.61 -24.55 -22.91
CA PRO A 41 3.71 -25.30 -21.67
C PRO A 41 2.56 -24.85 -20.75
N PRO A 42 1.93 -25.77 -19.98
CA PRO A 42 0.91 -25.38 -19.03
C PRO A 42 1.50 -24.39 -18.04
N ALA A 43 0.74 -23.34 -17.72
CA ALA A 43 1.10 -22.34 -16.74
C ALA A 43 1.63 -23.03 -15.48
N GLN A 44 2.92 -22.88 -15.22
CA GLN A 44 3.56 -23.39 -14.01
C GLN A 44 2.85 -22.73 -12.83
N SER A 45 2.05 -23.50 -12.12
CA SER A 45 1.58 -23.17 -10.78
C SER A 45 2.84 -22.89 -9.96
N GLN A 46 3.10 -21.61 -9.67
CA GLN A 46 4.26 -21.20 -8.89
C GLN A 46 4.13 -21.81 -7.51
N ILE A 47 4.86 -22.90 -7.27
CA ILE A 47 5.10 -23.41 -5.91
C ILE A 47 5.67 -22.21 -5.13
N PRO A 48 5.05 -21.78 -4.02
CA PRO A 48 5.56 -20.65 -3.26
C PRO A 48 7.02 -20.90 -2.95
N ASN A 49 7.90 -19.99 -3.33
CA ASN A 49 9.31 -20.11 -3.01
C ASN A 49 9.42 -20.28 -1.48
N LYS A 50 10.09 -21.32 -1.01
CA LYS A 50 10.25 -21.65 0.42
C LYS A 50 10.66 -20.41 1.24
N GLU A 51 11.57 -19.59 0.69
CA GLU A 51 12.01 -18.33 1.29
C GLU A 51 10.86 -17.32 1.50
N VAL A 52 9.92 -17.24 0.55
CA VAL A 52 8.72 -16.38 0.69
C VAL A 52 7.82 -16.90 1.79
N THR A 53 7.56 -18.20 1.84
CA THR A 53 6.71 -18.82 2.86
C THR A 53 7.26 -18.60 4.26
N GLU A 54 8.57 -18.79 4.46
CA GLU A 54 9.25 -18.54 5.72
C GLU A 54 9.18 -17.05 6.11
N SER A 55 9.44 -16.14 5.16
CA SER A 55 9.36 -14.70 5.36
C SER A 55 7.93 -14.25 5.75
N VAL A 56 6.92 -14.79 5.11
CA VAL A 56 5.51 -14.53 5.45
C VAL A 56 5.19 -15.02 6.86
N SER A 57 5.70 -16.20 7.26
CA SER A 57 5.54 -16.73 8.62
C SER A 57 6.16 -15.81 9.68
N VAL A 58 7.35 -15.27 9.42
CA VAL A 58 8.00 -14.26 10.27
C VAL A 58 7.11 -13.04 10.44
N LEU A 59 6.58 -12.48 9.35
CA LEU A 59 5.70 -11.31 9.41
C LEU A 59 4.38 -11.59 10.15
N LYS A 60 3.76 -12.76 9.94
CA LYS A 60 2.55 -13.17 10.67
C LYS A 60 2.82 -13.30 12.18
N THR A 61 3.98 -13.84 12.55
CA THR A 61 4.42 -13.90 13.94
C THR A 61 4.67 -12.51 14.52
N ALA A 62 5.31 -11.61 13.74
CA ALA A 62 5.52 -10.23 14.12
C ALA A 62 4.21 -9.47 14.34
N ALA A 63 3.20 -9.69 13.50
CA ALA A 63 1.87 -9.10 13.65
C ALA A 63 1.18 -9.52 14.96
N LYS A 64 1.30 -10.80 15.31
CA LYS A 64 0.65 -11.37 16.51
C LYS A 64 1.36 -10.96 17.80
N THR A 65 2.69 -10.98 17.80
CA THR A 65 3.48 -10.87 19.04
C THR A 65 4.10 -9.51 19.26
N ARG A 66 4.42 -8.79 18.20
CA ARG A 66 5.24 -7.55 18.19
C ARG A 66 6.61 -7.75 18.88
N LYS A 67 7.15 -8.97 18.85
CA LYS A 67 8.41 -9.35 19.52
C LYS A 67 9.51 -9.85 18.56
N VAL A 68 9.19 -10.02 17.28
CA VAL A 68 10.19 -10.39 16.27
C VAL A 68 11.19 -9.25 16.11
N ALA A 69 12.48 -9.56 16.01
CA ALA A 69 13.52 -8.55 15.85
C ALA A 69 13.34 -7.74 14.56
N ALA A 70 13.70 -6.47 14.60
CA ALA A 70 13.52 -5.59 13.44
C ALA A 70 14.30 -6.09 12.22
N GLU A 71 15.51 -6.62 12.43
CA GLU A 71 16.38 -7.16 11.39
C GLU A 71 15.73 -8.34 10.66
N GLU A 72 15.04 -9.21 11.37
CA GLU A 72 14.32 -10.35 10.77
C GLU A 72 13.15 -9.86 9.91
N ILE A 73 12.41 -8.83 10.35
CA ILE A 73 11.31 -8.21 9.58
C ILE A 73 11.86 -7.55 8.32
N LEU A 74 12.99 -6.83 8.42
CA LEU A 74 13.64 -6.19 7.28
C LEU A 74 14.14 -7.21 6.26
N ALA A 75 14.71 -8.32 6.72
CA ALA A 75 15.13 -9.44 5.87
C ALA A 75 13.92 -10.06 5.15
N ALA A 76 12.83 -10.30 5.87
CA ALA A 76 11.58 -10.82 5.30
C ALA A 76 11.00 -9.87 4.22
N PHE A 77 11.01 -8.55 4.43
CA PHE A 77 10.61 -7.59 3.40
C PHE A 77 11.47 -7.71 2.14
N SER A 78 12.79 -7.82 2.30
CA SER A 78 13.72 -7.96 1.18
C SER A 78 13.47 -9.23 0.37
N ALA A 79 13.26 -10.36 1.04
CA ALA A 79 12.99 -11.65 0.40
C ALA A 79 11.67 -11.63 -0.39
N ILE A 80 10.58 -11.15 0.23
CA ILE A 80 9.26 -11.06 -0.41
C ILE A 80 9.30 -10.11 -1.61
N GLU A 81 9.98 -8.98 -1.50
CA GLU A 81 10.08 -8.03 -2.62
C GLU A 81 10.85 -8.61 -3.82
N LYS A 82 11.95 -9.33 -3.56
CA LYS A 82 12.76 -9.99 -4.60
C LYS A 82 11.99 -11.10 -5.33
N ALA A 83 11.09 -11.76 -4.64
CA ALA A 83 10.31 -12.87 -5.19
C ALA A 83 9.31 -12.44 -6.28
N LYS A 84 8.97 -11.15 -6.37
CA LYS A 84 8.06 -10.59 -7.39
C LYS A 84 6.74 -11.35 -7.49
N VAL A 85 6.10 -11.60 -6.34
CA VAL A 85 4.80 -12.28 -6.25
C VAL A 85 3.79 -11.65 -7.21
N ASP A 86 2.95 -12.49 -7.83
CA ASP A 86 1.89 -12.02 -8.73
C ASP A 86 0.92 -11.08 -8.01
N PRO A 87 0.74 -9.84 -8.49
CA PRO A 87 -0.13 -8.86 -7.87
C PRO A 87 -1.60 -8.96 -8.27
N SER A 88 -1.97 -9.88 -9.16
CA SER A 88 -3.33 -10.00 -9.70
C SER A 88 -4.43 -10.06 -8.63
N PRO A 89 -4.29 -10.83 -7.54
CA PRO A 89 -5.31 -10.92 -6.49
C PRO A 89 -5.23 -9.78 -5.46
N PHE A 90 -4.21 -8.92 -5.50
CA PHE A 90 -3.92 -7.99 -4.41
C PHE A 90 -5.04 -6.99 -4.13
N LEU A 91 -5.65 -6.42 -5.17
CA LEU A 91 -6.69 -5.42 -4.98
C LEU A 91 -7.92 -6.00 -4.29
N GLU A 92 -8.37 -7.16 -4.72
CA GLU A 92 -9.52 -7.85 -4.13
C GLU A 92 -9.23 -8.30 -2.70
N THR A 93 -8.04 -8.89 -2.47
CA THR A 93 -7.61 -9.31 -1.13
C THR A 93 -7.45 -8.10 -0.19
N LEU A 94 -6.94 -6.97 -0.68
CA LEU A 94 -6.74 -5.76 0.10
C LEU A 94 -8.05 -5.06 0.45
N GLY A 95 -8.93 -4.89 -0.54
CA GLY A 95 -10.10 -4.02 -0.44
C GLY A 95 -11.46 -4.72 -0.46
N GLY A 96 -11.50 -6.04 -0.76
CA GLY A 96 -12.74 -6.82 -0.87
C GLY A 96 -13.52 -6.52 -2.15
N SER A 97 -14.56 -7.32 -2.39
CA SER A 97 -15.49 -7.19 -3.51
C SER A 97 -16.70 -6.31 -3.21
N GLU A 98 -16.92 -5.97 -1.92
CA GLU A 98 -18.08 -5.21 -1.45
C GLU A 98 -17.65 -4.10 -0.49
N SER A 99 -18.41 -2.98 -0.50
CA SER A 99 -18.26 -1.90 0.47
C SER A 99 -18.80 -2.32 1.86
N PRO A 100 -18.20 -1.85 2.94
CA PRO A 100 -17.21 -0.79 3.06
C PRO A 100 -15.75 -1.27 2.93
N GLY A 101 -15.50 -2.42 2.34
CA GLY A 101 -14.17 -2.95 2.12
C GLY A 101 -13.50 -3.58 3.36
N ARG A 102 -12.16 -3.64 3.35
CA ARG A 102 -11.36 -4.36 4.35
C ARG A 102 -10.47 -3.42 5.15
N THR A 103 -10.28 -3.76 6.43
CA THR A 103 -9.55 -2.93 7.40
C THR A 103 -8.24 -3.59 7.80
N TRP A 104 -7.18 -2.79 7.86
CA TRP A 104 -5.81 -3.20 8.09
C TRP A 104 -5.14 -2.34 9.15
N MET A 105 -4.53 -2.95 10.16
CA MET A 105 -3.80 -2.27 11.22
C MET A 105 -2.32 -2.19 10.87
N LEU A 106 -1.74 -1.00 10.94
CA LEU A 106 -0.31 -0.79 10.74
C LEU A 106 0.49 -1.42 11.90
N ILE A 107 1.41 -2.30 11.58
CA ILE A 107 2.23 -3.03 12.56
C ILE A 107 3.64 -2.48 12.65
N PHE A 108 4.28 -2.29 11.50
CA PHE A 108 5.69 -1.96 11.46
C PHE A 108 6.00 -1.04 10.28
N THR A 109 6.98 -0.16 10.47
CA THR A 109 7.47 0.75 9.43
C THR A 109 8.98 0.68 9.33
N ALA A 110 9.49 0.69 8.11
CA ALA A 110 10.91 0.73 7.81
C ALA A 110 11.26 1.98 6.99
N GLU A 111 12.45 2.50 7.24
CA GLU A 111 13.01 3.61 6.49
C GLU A 111 13.34 3.20 5.04
N LYS A 112 13.58 4.20 4.19
CA LYS A 112 14.04 4.00 2.82
C LYS A 112 15.24 3.05 2.77
N LYS A 113 15.22 2.13 1.78
CA LYS A 113 16.24 1.09 1.60
C LYS A 113 16.35 0.10 2.79
N LEU A 114 15.30 -0.04 3.59
CA LEU A 114 15.25 -0.97 4.73
C LEU A 114 16.39 -0.78 5.74
N LYS A 115 16.89 0.45 5.93
CA LYS A 115 18.02 0.72 6.81
C LYS A 115 17.70 0.49 8.28
N LYS A 116 16.53 0.94 8.72
CA LYS A 116 16.01 0.80 10.08
C LYS A 116 14.52 0.58 10.04
N GLY A 117 14.00 -0.13 11.03
CA GLY A 117 12.58 -0.35 11.17
C GLY A 117 12.15 -0.40 12.64
N ARG A 118 10.86 -0.16 12.88
CA ARG A 118 10.28 -0.22 14.22
C ARG A 118 8.80 -0.56 14.18
N TYR A 119 8.31 -1.17 15.23
CA TYR A 119 6.88 -1.32 15.46
C TYR A 119 6.20 0.04 15.59
N PHE A 120 5.03 0.15 14.99
CA PHE A 120 4.25 1.38 15.09
C PHE A 120 3.58 1.44 16.46
N PRO A 121 3.79 2.54 17.24
CA PRO A 121 3.41 2.56 18.65
C PRO A 121 1.93 2.88 18.90
N LEU A 122 1.22 3.41 17.89
CA LEU A 122 -0.17 3.81 17.98
C LEU A 122 -1.09 2.86 17.24
N THR A 123 -2.39 2.88 17.55
CA THR A 123 -3.39 2.21 16.74
C THR A 123 -3.65 3.03 15.48
N ALA A 124 -3.02 2.65 14.39
CA ALA A 124 -3.23 3.23 13.08
C ALA A 124 -3.86 2.18 12.15
N VAL A 125 -4.98 2.55 11.56
CA VAL A 125 -5.80 1.65 10.75
C VAL A 125 -6.04 2.27 9.40
N GLN A 126 -5.92 1.44 8.36
CA GLN A 126 -6.29 1.81 7.00
C GLN A 126 -7.43 0.91 6.54
N ARG A 127 -8.41 1.52 5.90
CA ARG A 127 -9.49 0.80 5.24
C ARG A 127 -9.38 1.04 3.74
N PHE A 128 -9.36 -0.04 3.00
CA PHE A 128 -9.43 -0.02 1.55
C PHE A 128 -10.76 -0.62 1.12
N ASP A 129 -11.49 0.11 0.30
CA ASP A 129 -12.75 -0.30 -0.30
C ASP A 129 -12.55 -0.37 -1.81
N ALA A 130 -12.32 -1.59 -2.32
CA ALA A 130 -12.04 -1.78 -3.74
C ALA A 130 -13.29 -1.54 -4.61
N ALA A 131 -14.46 -1.90 -4.11
CA ALA A 131 -15.74 -1.69 -4.83
C ALA A 131 -16.07 -0.19 -4.97
N GLY A 132 -15.93 0.58 -3.88
CA GLY A 132 -16.20 2.02 -3.86
C GLY A 132 -15.01 2.89 -4.27
N LYS A 133 -13.82 2.31 -4.53
CA LYS A 133 -12.56 3.05 -4.74
C LYS A 133 -12.25 4.06 -3.63
N ARG A 134 -12.58 3.72 -2.38
CA ARG A 134 -12.43 4.60 -1.21
C ARG A 134 -11.31 4.14 -0.29
N ILE A 135 -10.60 5.10 0.28
CA ILE A 135 -9.56 4.89 1.28
C ILE A 135 -9.86 5.70 2.54
N GLU A 136 -9.60 5.10 3.69
CA GLU A 136 -9.66 5.78 4.98
C GLU A 136 -8.38 5.44 5.77
N ASN A 137 -7.72 6.45 6.30
CA ASN A 137 -6.61 6.30 7.23
C ASN A 137 -7.02 6.87 8.57
N GLY A 138 -6.90 6.10 9.65
CA GLY A 138 -7.25 6.54 10.98
C GLY A 138 -6.15 6.29 12.00
N VAL A 139 -5.91 7.27 12.88
CA VAL A 139 -5.12 7.10 14.10
C VAL A 139 -6.07 7.24 15.28
N TYR A 140 -6.10 6.23 16.14
CA TYR A 140 -7.02 6.12 17.26
C TYR A 140 -6.25 6.18 18.56
N LEU A 141 -6.66 7.09 19.44
CA LEU A 141 -6.05 7.36 20.74
C LEU A 141 -6.95 6.90 21.91
N GLY A 142 -7.81 5.91 21.63
CA GLY A 142 -8.79 5.41 22.61
C GLY A 142 -9.79 6.50 22.99
N PRO A 143 -10.06 6.67 24.31
CA PRO A 143 -11.05 7.65 24.77
C PRO A 143 -10.66 9.11 24.52
N LEU A 144 -9.40 9.39 24.21
CA LEU A 144 -8.93 10.74 23.89
C LEU A 144 -9.42 11.22 22.54
N GLY A 145 -9.68 10.31 21.59
CA GLY A 145 -10.20 10.67 20.28
C GLY A 145 -9.58 9.92 19.12
N ALA A 146 -9.85 10.43 17.91
CA ALA A 146 -9.34 9.88 16.67
C ALA A 146 -9.11 10.97 15.64
N LEU A 147 -8.15 10.73 14.75
CA LEU A 147 -7.91 11.52 13.55
C LEU A 147 -8.04 10.60 12.34
N THR A 148 -9.00 10.88 11.45
CA THR A 148 -9.23 10.08 10.25
C THR A 148 -9.16 10.94 8.99
N PHE A 149 -8.64 10.34 7.94
CA PHE A 149 -8.53 10.93 6.60
C PHE A 149 -9.32 10.04 5.64
N GLU A 150 -10.25 10.60 4.94
CA GLU A 150 -11.09 9.89 3.98
C GLU A 150 -10.84 10.44 2.57
N GLY A 151 -10.82 9.55 1.58
CA GLY A 151 -10.58 9.96 0.21
C GLY A 151 -10.85 8.86 -0.80
N LYS A 152 -10.32 9.04 -1.98
CA LYS A 152 -10.44 8.11 -3.12
C LYS A 152 -9.08 7.57 -3.51
N PHE A 153 -9.06 6.41 -4.16
CA PHE A 153 -7.86 5.85 -4.74
C PHE A 153 -8.08 5.33 -6.16
N SER A 154 -6.98 5.23 -6.90
CA SER A 154 -6.88 4.48 -8.16
C SER A 154 -5.93 3.30 -7.98
N TRP A 155 -6.15 2.25 -8.78
CA TRP A 155 -5.29 1.06 -8.80
C TRP A 155 -4.81 0.78 -10.22
N LYS A 156 -3.50 0.68 -10.38
CA LYS A 156 -2.89 0.27 -11.66
C LYS A 156 -1.71 -0.67 -11.40
N ASN A 157 -1.81 -1.90 -11.89
CA ASN A 157 -0.85 -2.96 -11.61
C ASN A 157 -0.78 -3.23 -10.09
N ARG A 158 0.30 -2.86 -9.42
CA ARG A 158 0.49 -2.97 -7.97
C ARG A 158 0.54 -1.62 -7.26
N ILE A 159 0.21 -0.54 -7.96
CA ILE A 159 0.28 0.82 -7.44
C ILE A 159 -1.12 1.27 -7.07
N LEU A 160 -1.30 1.64 -5.81
CA LEU A 160 -2.48 2.30 -5.27
C LEU A 160 -2.12 3.76 -5.03
N ALA A 161 -2.58 4.67 -5.91
CA ALA A 161 -2.45 6.10 -5.74
C ALA A 161 -3.72 6.65 -5.07
N PHE A 162 -3.59 7.65 -4.19
CA PHE A 162 -4.73 8.14 -3.41
C PHE A 162 -4.67 9.64 -3.16
N ILE A 163 -5.85 10.22 -2.94
CA ILE A 163 -6.05 11.63 -2.55
C ILE A 163 -7.03 11.63 -1.38
N PHE A 164 -6.68 12.34 -0.30
CA PHE A 164 -7.61 12.59 0.79
C PHE A 164 -8.44 13.83 0.48
N GLU A 165 -9.75 13.72 0.70
CA GLU A 165 -10.74 14.76 0.44
C GLU A 165 -11.25 15.40 1.72
N GLN A 166 -11.17 14.67 2.84
CA GLN A 166 -11.71 15.08 4.12
C GLN A 166 -10.85 14.59 5.28
N ILE A 167 -10.73 15.44 6.30
CA ILE A 167 -10.21 15.09 7.62
C ILE A 167 -11.37 15.10 8.60
N ARG A 168 -11.40 14.11 9.51
CA ARG A 168 -12.32 14.07 10.63
C ARG A 168 -11.51 13.99 11.92
N ILE A 169 -11.78 14.90 12.85
CA ILE A 169 -11.14 14.99 14.16
C ILE A 169 -12.20 14.73 15.22
N LYS A 170 -12.02 13.68 16.02
CA LYS A 170 -12.85 13.38 17.19
C LYS A 170 -12.04 13.63 18.45
N ILE A 171 -12.60 14.37 19.39
CA ILE A 171 -11.99 14.71 20.70
C ILE A 171 -12.95 14.26 21.79
N GLY A 172 -12.59 13.20 22.52
CA GLY A 172 -13.39 12.65 23.58
C GLY A 172 -14.87 12.40 23.18
N PRO A 173 -15.84 12.86 23.99
CA PRO A 173 -17.26 12.66 23.72
C PRO A 173 -17.87 13.66 22.73
N LEU A 174 -17.10 14.68 22.28
CA LEU A 174 -17.59 15.73 21.40
C LEU A 174 -17.91 15.20 19.99
N ASP A 175 -18.83 15.85 19.30
CA ASP A 175 -19.10 15.53 17.89
C ASP A 175 -17.87 15.74 17.02
N PRO A 176 -17.62 14.85 16.03
CA PRO A 176 -16.46 14.96 15.17
C PRO A 176 -16.49 16.22 14.31
N ILE A 177 -15.38 16.96 14.31
CA ILE A 177 -15.15 18.09 13.39
C ILE A 177 -14.73 17.52 12.03
N LYS A 178 -15.41 17.93 10.97
CA LYS A 178 -15.09 17.56 9.58
C LYS A 178 -14.50 18.75 8.84
N ILE A 179 -13.34 18.56 8.22
CA ILE A 179 -12.63 19.57 7.46
C ILE A 179 -12.42 19.06 6.04
N GLY A 180 -12.98 19.72 5.06
CA GLY A 180 -12.71 19.45 3.64
C GLY A 180 -11.29 19.91 3.28
N LEU A 181 -10.54 19.10 2.54
CA LEU A 181 -9.17 19.42 2.11
C LEU A 181 -9.08 20.18 0.79
N GLY A 182 -10.22 20.72 0.33
CA GLY A 182 -10.34 21.40 -0.96
C GLY A 182 -10.54 20.40 -2.12
N LYS A 183 -11.15 20.86 -3.17
CA LYS A 183 -11.33 20.09 -4.39
C LYS A 183 -10.10 20.25 -5.27
N LYS A 184 -9.27 19.23 -5.42
CA LYS A 184 -8.81 18.89 -6.77
C LYS A 184 -10.09 18.52 -7.52
N ASP A 185 -10.19 18.89 -8.79
CA ASP A 185 -11.39 18.66 -9.58
C ASP A 185 -11.97 17.28 -9.28
N ALA A 186 -13.26 17.24 -8.93
CA ALA A 186 -13.89 16.03 -8.38
C ALA A 186 -13.83 14.83 -9.36
N GLU A 187 -13.51 15.09 -10.61
CA GLU A 187 -13.39 14.13 -11.71
C GLU A 187 -11.96 13.58 -11.89
N GLU A 188 -10.91 14.21 -11.34
CA GLU A 188 -9.55 13.74 -11.55
C GLU A 188 -9.26 12.49 -10.68
N GLU A 189 -8.98 11.35 -11.34
CA GLU A 189 -8.54 10.13 -10.64
C GLU A 189 -7.12 10.32 -10.06
N PRO A 190 -6.84 9.77 -8.85
CA PRO A 190 -5.50 9.77 -8.29
C PRO A 190 -4.48 9.13 -9.24
N SER A 191 -3.29 9.72 -9.34
CA SER A 191 -2.24 9.32 -10.27
C SER A 191 -0.89 9.13 -9.56
N ASN A 192 0.15 8.76 -10.29
CA ASN A 192 1.51 8.63 -9.75
C ASN A 192 2.14 9.97 -9.31
N LYS A 193 1.50 11.10 -9.59
CA LYS A 193 1.88 12.41 -9.06
C LYS A 193 1.43 12.61 -7.60
N ASP A 194 0.42 11.88 -7.19
CA ASP A 194 -0.15 11.88 -5.85
C ASP A 194 0.58 10.92 -4.92
N PRO A 195 0.31 10.91 -3.61
CA PRO A 195 0.78 9.86 -2.71
C PRO A 195 0.34 8.49 -3.19
N PHE A 196 1.24 7.49 -3.08
CA PHE A 196 0.92 6.14 -3.50
C PHE A 196 1.65 5.09 -2.66
N PHE A 197 1.12 3.87 -2.71
CA PHE A 197 1.76 2.64 -2.26
C PHE A 197 2.05 1.73 -3.44
N ILE A 198 3.21 1.07 -3.43
CA ILE A 198 3.55 -0.05 -4.31
C ILE A 198 3.45 -1.32 -3.47
N TRP A 199 2.43 -2.13 -3.73
CA TRP A 199 2.19 -3.37 -3.01
C TRP A 199 3.04 -4.48 -3.59
N PHE A 200 3.75 -5.23 -2.74
CA PHE A 200 4.54 -6.36 -3.18
C PHE A 200 4.18 -7.68 -2.50
N TYR A 201 3.30 -7.62 -1.49
CA TYR A 201 2.65 -8.79 -0.91
C TYR A 201 1.31 -8.42 -0.29
N VAL A 202 0.29 -9.21 -0.56
CA VAL A 202 -1.03 -9.14 0.10
C VAL A 202 -1.61 -10.54 0.17
N ASP A 203 -1.95 -11.01 1.38
CA ASP A 203 -2.76 -12.20 1.62
C ASP A 203 -3.92 -11.87 2.58
N GLU A 204 -4.67 -12.88 3.02
CA GLU A 204 -5.83 -12.68 3.90
C GLU A 204 -5.46 -12.16 5.32
N GLU A 205 -4.20 -12.23 5.72
CA GLU A 205 -3.76 -11.87 7.06
C GLU A 205 -2.83 -10.65 7.09
N ILE A 206 -1.93 -10.51 6.12
CA ILE A 206 -0.92 -9.45 6.08
C ILE A 206 -0.83 -8.77 4.73
N ALA A 207 -0.37 -7.53 4.73
CA ALA A 207 -0.12 -6.75 3.53
C ALA A 207 1.15 -5.91 3.68
N VAL A 208 1.99 -5.86 2.63
CA VAL A 208 3.28 -5.15 2.65
C VAL A 208 3.41 -4.27 1.42
N ALA A 209 3.72 -2.99 1.65
CA ALA A 209 3.90 -2.02 0.58
C ALA A 209 5.01 -1.02 0.87
N ARG A 210 5.52 -0.41 -0.20
CA ARG A 210 6.42 0.74 -0.15
C ARG A 210 5.67 2.00 -0.52
N GLY A 211 5.80 3.03 0.32
CA GLY A 211 5.27 4.35 0.03
C GLY A 211 6.13 5.13 -0.97
N ARG A 212 5.58 6.19 -1.53
CA ARG A 212 6.25 7.09 -2.48
C ARG A 212 7.61 7.61 -1.97
N SER A 213 7.74 7.88 -0.68
CA SER A 213 8.99 8.33 -0.03
C SER A 213 10.07 7.23 0.04
N GLY A 214 9.74 5.98 -0.31
CA GLY A 214 10.63 4.83 -0.30
C GLY A 214 10.66 4.06 1.02
N GLY A 215 9.93 4.49 2.04
CA GLY A 215 9.74 3.72 3.27
C GLY A 215 8.80 2.54 3.04
N THR A 216 9.01 1.45 3.76
CA THR A 216 8.19 0.23 3.66
C THR A 216 7.35 0.10 4.92
N ALA A 217 6.13 -0.33 4.75
CA ALA A 217 5.22 -0.59 5.86
C ALA A 217 4.52 -1.94 5.70
N PHE A 218 4.10 -2.49 6.83
CA PHE A 218 3.45 -3.77 6.89
C PHE A 218 2.25 -3.69 7.85
N TRP A 219 1.14 -4.24 7.39
CA TRP A 219 -0.14 -4.25 8.08
C TRP A 219 -0.61 -5.67 8.33
N CYS A 220 -1.42 -5.86 9.36
CA CYS A 220 -2.23 -7.07 9.52
C CYS A 220 -3.72 -6.72 9.37
N ARG A 221 -4.47 -7.69 8.85
CA ARG A 221 -5.91 -7.56 8.73
C ARG A 221 -6.57 -7.52 10.10
N CYS A 222 -7.53 -6.63 10.28
CA CYS A 222 -8.27 -6.50 11.52
C CYS A 222 -9.75 -6.26 11.25
N ARG A 223 -10.58 -6.43 12.29
CA ARG A 223 -11.97 -6.00 12.24
C ARG A 223 -12.02 -4.47 12.26
N ARG A 224 -13.06 -3.89 11.65
CA ARG A 224 -13.30 -2.45 11.69
C ARG A 224 -13.35 -1.99 13.16
N ILE A 225 -12.57 -0.94 13.47
CA ILE A 225 -12.67 -0.29 14.76
C ILE A 225 -13.93 0.57 14.72
N ALA A 226 -14.88 0.30 15.62
CA ALA A 226 -16.04 1.15 15.80
C ALA A 226 -15.55 2.49 16.38
N SER A 227 -15.89 3.58 15.71
CA SER A 227 -15.62 4.96 16.16
C SER A 227 -16.75 5.47 17.02
#